data_968d5cf0ef463b83c60d374a74e81d0a
#
_entry.id   968d5cf0ef463b83c60d374a74e81d0a
#
_cell.length_a   1.000
_cell.length_b   1.000
_cell.length_c   1.000
_cell.angle_alpha   90.00
_cell.angle_beta   90.00
_cell.angle_gamma   90.00
#
_symmetry.space_group_name_H-M   'P 1'
#
loop_
_entity.id
_entity.type
_entity.pdbx_description
1 polymer ?
#
loop_
_entity_poly.entity_id
_entity_poly.type
_entity_poly.pdbx_seq_one_letter_code
_entity_poly.pdbx_strand_id
1 'polypeptide(L)'
;HPRYEMCGLRKSFYYLPNELYLKAGKCQELLYWDQNTKFCGVCGAPMKMHTDISKRCINCGKEVWPSLATAIIVLIQRNDEVLLVHARNFKGNFYGLVAGFVETGETLEEAVHREVLEETGITIENLHYFGSQPWPYPSGLMIGFTADYVSGNIHLQKEELSKGAWFT
;
A
#
# COMPACT_ATOMS: atom_id res chain seq x y z
N HIS A 1 -4.40 7.16 -31.00
CA HIS A 1 -5.61 7.02 -31.82
C HIS A 1 -6.59 8.10 -31.37
N PRO A 2 -7.22 8.88 -32.28
CA PRO A 2 -8.05 10.05 -31.91
C PRO A 2 -9.28 9.72 -31.05
N ARG A 3 -9.59 8.45 -30.85
CA ARG A 3 -10.72 7.97 -30.04
C ARG A 3 -10.33 7.54 -28.60
N TYR A 4 -9.05 7.63 -28.23
CA TYR A 4 -8.57 7.17 -26.94
C TYR A 4 -7.73 8.26 -26.27
N GLU A 5 -7.98 8.48 -25.00
CA GLU A 5 -7.21 9.37 -24.15
C GLU A 5 -6.39 8.53 -23.15
N MET A 6 -5.14 8.93 -22.92
CA MET A 6 -4.31 8.30 -21.90
C MET A 6 -4.76 8.78 -20.52
N CYS A 7 -5.09 7.84 -19.65
CA CYS A 7 -5.55 8.10 -18.30
C CYS A 7 -4.68 7.32 -17.31
N GLY A 8 -4.21 8.00 -16.26
CA GLY A 8 -3.51 7.31 -15.17
C GLY A 8 -4.45 6.35 -14.43
N LEU A 9 -3.92 5.19 -13.99
CA LEU A 9 -4.72 4.13 -13.35
C LEU A 9 -5.59 4.65 -12.22
N ARG A 10 -5.05 5.47 -11.28
CA ARG A 10 -5.82 6.03 -10.16
C ARG A 10 -7.03 6.85 -10.63
N LYS A 11 -6.87 7.65 -11.70
CA LYS A 11 -7.96 8.44 -12.29
C LYS A 11 -9.00 7.56 -12.98
N SER A 12 -8.58 6.41 -13.53
CA SER A 12 -9.48 5.50 -14.25
C SER A 12 -10.56 4.86 -13.36
N PHE A 13 -10.35 4.86 -12.03
CA PHE A 13 -11.36 4.42 -11.06
C PHE A 13 -12.72 5.12 -11.24
N TYR A 14 -12.71 6.39 -11.62
CA TYR A 14 -13.93 7.18 -11.81
C TYR A 14 -14.66 6.91 -13.14
N TYR A 15 -14.04 6.15 -14.05
CA TYR A 15 -14.56 5.92 -15.41
C TYR A 15 -14.77 4.45 -15.74
N LEU A 16 -14.09 3.55 -15.04
CA LEU A 16 -14.17 2.11 -15.31
C LEU A 16 -15.10 1.42 -14.31
N PRO A 17 -15.88 0.41 -14.76
CA PRO A 17 -16.47 -0.55 -13.85
C PRO A 17 -15.39 -1.19 -12.97
N ASN A 18 -15.73 -1.48 -11.69
CA ASN A 18 -14.79 -1.98 -10.70
C ASN A 18 -13.99 -3.21 -11.21
N GLU A 19 -14.65 -4.13 -11.89
CA GLU A 19 -13.99 -5.31 -12.45
C GLU A 19 -12.87 -4.96 -13.45
N LEU A 20 -13.11 -3.99 -14.32
CA LEU A 20 -12.11 -3.53 -15.30
C LEU A 20 -10.99 -2.73 -14.63
N TYR A 21 -11.33 -1.93 -13.61
CA TYR A 21 -10.33 -1.23 -12.81
C TYR A 21 -9.37 -2.20 -12.12
N LEU A 22 -9.89 -3.26 -11.47
CA LEU A 22 -9.08 -4.28 -10.82
C LEU A 22 -8.20 -5.05 -11.82
N LYS A 23 -8.73 -5.37 -13.01
CA LYS A 23 -7.93 -5.97 -14.10
C LYS A 23 -6.82 -5.05 -14.58
N ALA A 24 -7.11 -3.75 -14.74
CA ALA A 24 -6.11 -2.75 -15.11
C ALA A 24 -5.02 -2.62 -14.04
N GLY A 25 -5.39 -2.66 -12.75
CA GLY A 25 -4.46 -2.70 -11.63
C GLY A 25 -3.51 -3.89 -11.70
N LYS A 26 -4.05 -5.09 -11.88
CA LYS A 26 -3.22 -6.31 -12.07
C LYS A 26 -2.26 -6.18 -13.25
N CYS A 27 -2.74 -5.66 -14.38
CA CYS A 27 -1.87 -5.44 -15.55
C CYS A 27 -0.75 -4.43 -15.24
N GLN A 28 -1.05 -3.37 -14.52
CA GLN A 28 -0.06 -2.37 -14.09
C GLN A 28 1.03 -3.01 -13.21
N GLU A 29 0.68 -3.82 -12.24
CA GLU A 29 1.64 -4.52 -11.37
C GLU A 29 2.54 -5.47 -12.16
N LEU A 30 1.96 -6.25 -13.08
CA LEU A 30 2.73 -7.14 -13.93
C LEU A 30 3.68 -6.39 -14.88
N LEU A 31 3.23 -5.29 -15.48
CA LEU A 31 4.08 -4.42 -16.30
C LEU A 31 5.20 -3.79 -15.50
N TYR A 32 4.90 -3.29 -14.28
CA TYR A 32 5.89 -2.75 -13.38
C TYR A 32 6.96 -3.81 -13.03
N TRP A 33 6.54 -5.01 -12.64
CA TRP A 33 7.46 -6.11 -12.39
C TRP A 33 8.30 -6.47 -13.62
N ASP A 34 7.68 -6.60 -14.80
CA ASP A 34 8.38 -6.94 -16.04
C ASP A 34 9.47 -5.92 -16.37
N GLN A 35 9.15 -4.62 -16.23
CA GLN A 35 10.09 -3.53 -16.49
C GLN A 35 11.26 -3.47 -15.52
N ASN A 36 11.02 -3.84 -14.24
CA ASN A 36 12.02 -3.75 -13.16
C ASN A 36 12.81 -5.05 -12.95
N THR A 37 12.49 -6.13 -13.68
CA THR A 37 13.19 -7.42 -13.58
C THR A 37 13.79 -7.84 -14.92
N LYS A 38 14.49 -6.92 -15.60
CA LYS A 38 15.17 -7.19 -16.87
C LYS A 38 16.50 -7.89 -16.69
N PHE A 39 17.16 -7.65 -15.56
CA PHE A 39 18.48 -8.20 -15.22
C PHE A 39 18.44 -8.92 -13.88
N CYS A 40 19.28 -9.95 -13.74
CA CYS A 40 19.40 -10.73 -12.52
C CYS A 40 20.09 -9.93 -11.42
N GLY A 41 19.47 -9.79 -10.25
CA GLY A 41 20.06 -9.14 -9.08
C GLY A 41 21.22 -9.90 -8.44
N VAL A 42 21.50 -11.14 -8.88
CA VAL A 42 22.63 -11.95 -8.39
C VAL A 42 23.86 -11.82 -9.27
N CYS A 43 23.70 -11.93 -10.60
CA CYS A 43 24.84 -12.00 -11.54
C CYS A 43 24.79 -10.99 -12.69
N GLY A 44 23.79 -10.12 -12.72
CA GLY A 44 23.65 -9.08 -13.76
C GLY A 44 23.20 -9.58 -15.14
N ALA A 45 23.12 -10.89 -15.38
CA ALA A 45 22.72 -11.43 -16.68
C ALA A 45 21.23 -11.18 -16.97
N PRO A 46 20.81 -11.18 -18.26
CA PRO A 46 19.41 -10.97 -18.62
C PRO A 46 18.45 -12.00 -18.00
N MET A 47 17.26 -11.55 -17.66
CA MET A 47 16.14 -12.37 -17.22
C MET A 47 15.21 -12.64 -18.39
N LYS A 48 14.70 -13.87 -18.51
CA LYS A 48 13.70 -14.25 -19.52
C LYS A 48 12.46 -14.85 -18.85
N MET A 49 11.30 -14.65 -19.48
CA MET A 49 10.08 -15.35 -19.02
C MET A 49 10.34 -16.86 -19.01
N HIS A 50 9.98 -17.48 -17.88
CA HIS A 50 10.09 -18.93 -17.67
C HIS A 50 8.71 -19.57 -17.56
N THR A 51 7.79 -18.93 -16.86
CA THR A 51 6.36 -19.25 -16.82
C THR A 51 5.57 -17.98 -17.11
N ASP A 52 4.23 -18.04 -17.09
CA ASP A 52 3.36 -16.88 -17.28
C ASP A 52 3.54 -15.79 -16.19
N ILE A 53 4.11 -16.18 -15.03
CA ILE A 53 4.27 -15.31 -13.84
C ILE A 53 5.68 -15.40 -13.24
N SER A 54 6.68 -15.94 -13.93
CA SER A 54 8.05 -15.97 -13.43
C SER A 54 9.07 -15.69 -14.52
N LYS A 55 10.21 -15.13 -14.11
CA LYS A 55 11.41 -14.97 -14.96
C LYS A 55 12.57 -15.76 -14.38
N ARG A 56 13.39 -16.31 -15.28
CA ARG A 56 14.61 -17.02 -14.91
C ARG A 56 15.83 -16.38 -15.56
N CYS A 57 16.89 -16.27 -14.76
CA CYS A 57 18.20 -15.82 -15.27
C CYS A 57 18.78 -16.84 -16.24
N ILE A 58 19.24 -16.37 -17.41
CA ILE A 58 19.84 -17.22 -18.44
C ILE A 58 21.23 -17.77 -18.06
N ASN A 59 21.88 -17.19 -17.04
CA ASN A 59 23.23 -17.57 -16.61
C ASN A 59 23.21 -18.39 -15.33
N CYS A 60 22.71 -17.85 -14.22
CA CYS A 60 22.77 -18.50 -12.90
C CYS A 60 21.50 -19.29 -12.52
N GLY A 61 20.46 -19.25 -13.33
CA GLY A 61 19.20 -19.97 -13.09
C GLY A 61 18.30 -19.36 -12.00
N LYS A 62 18.69 -18.23 -11.37
CA LYS A 62 17.84 -17.53 -10.38
C LYS A 62 16.47 -17.26 -10.98
N GLU A 63 15.44 -17.71 -10.30
CA GLU A 63 14.04 -17.45 -10.68
C GLU A 63 13.43 -16.39 -9.76
N VAL A 64 12.57 -15.53 -10.33
CA VAL A 64 11.88 -14.46 -9.62
C VAL A 64 10.43 -14.38 -10.06
N TRP A 65 9.56 -14.03 -9.12
CA TRP A 65 8.12 -13.81 -9.31
C TRP A 65 7.77 -12.35 -9.02
N PRO A 66 6.59 -11.87 -9.44
CA PRO A 66 6.08 -10.59 -9.00
C PRO A 66 6.06 -10.52 -7.47
N SER A 67 6.59 -9.45 -6.91
CA SER A 67 6.59 -9.18 -5.48
C SER A 67 5.64 -8.03 -5.17
N LEU A 68 4.92 -8.13 -4.05
CA LEU A 68 4.01 -7.10 -3.56
C LEU A 68 4.62 -6.46 -2.30
N ALA A 69 4.68 -5.14 -2.27
CA ALA A 69 4.95 -4.41 -1.04
C ALA A 69 3.70 -4.50 -0.14
N THR A 70 3.84 -5.10 1.03
CA THR A 70 2.74 -5.24 1.98
C THR A 70 2.64 -3.97 2.81
N ALA A 71 1.43 -3.38 2.87
CA ALA A 71 1.14 -2.22 3.70
C ALA A 71 -0.12 -2.48 4.53
N ILE A 72 -0.15 -1.91 5.73
CA ILE A 72 -1.33 -1.89 6.60
C ILE A 72 -2.05 -0.54 6.47
N ILE A 73 -3.33 -0.54 6.79
CA ILE A 73 -4.14 0.65 6.99
C ILE A 73 -5.12 0.38 8.12
N VAL A 74 -5.30 1.33 9.05
CA VAL A 74 -6.10 1.10 10.25
C VAL A 74 -7.08 2.24 10.53
N LEU A 75 -8.36 1.86 10.72
CA LEU A 75 -9.39 2.74 11.25
C LEU A 75 -9.34 2.68 12.78
N ILE A 76 -9.01 3.80 13.42
CA ILE A 76 -8.93 3.91 14.88
C ILE A 76 -10.16 4.64 15.38
N GLN A 77 -10.89 4.00 16.29
CA GLN A 77 -12.14 4.50 16.87
C GLN A 77 -11.95 4.95 18.31
N ARG A 78 -12.61 6.05 18.69
CA ARG A 78 -12.71 6.55 20.04
C ARG A 78 -14.14 7.04 20.29
N ASN A 79 -14.96 6.25 21.00
CA ASN A 79 -16.41 6.51 21.11
C ASN A 79 -17.06 6.65 19.73
N ASP A 80 -17.67 7.79 19.43
CA ASP A 80 -18.31 8.10 18.14
C ASP A 80 -17.38 8.83 17.15
N GLU A 81 -16.08 8.89 17.45
CA GLU A 81 -15.08 9.58 16.64
C GLU A 81 -14.11 8.59 15.99
N VAL A 82 -13.58 8.97 14.83
CA VAL A 82 -12.49 8.27 14.15
C VAL A 82 -11.28 9.18 13.99
N LEU A 83 -10.06 8.62 14.10
CA LEU A 83 -8.85 9.36 13.80
C LEU A 83 -8.64 9.43 12.30
N LEU A 84 -8.53 10.66 11.78
CA LEU A 84 -8.12 10.89 10.40
C LEU A 84 -6.86 11.77 10.38
N VAL A 85 -5.98 11.45 9.44
CA VAL A 85 -4.68 12.13 9.26
C VAL A 85 -4.54 12.68 7.83
N HIS A 86 -3.72 13.71 7.68
CA HIS A 86 -3.41 14.30 6.38
C HIS A 86 -1.92 14.14 6.10
N ALA A 87 -1.59 13.21 5.21
CA ALA A 87 -0.21 12.99 4.79
C ALA A 87 0.32 14.18 3.96
N ARG A 88 1.61 14.50 4.12
CA ARG A 88 2.22 15.66 3.43
C ARG A 88 2.21 15.55 1.91
N ASN A 89 2.18 14.33 1.38
CA ASN A 89 2.10 14.07 -0.06
C ASN A 89 0.67 14.15 -0.62
N PHE A 90 -0.35 14.31 0.24
CA PHE A 90 -1.73 14.47 -0.21
C PHE A 90 -1.93 15.85 -0.83
N LYS A 91 -2.57 15.88 -2.00
CA LYS A 91 -2.95 17.15 -2.66
C LYS A 91 -4.38 17.50 -2.23
N GLY A 92 -4.57 18.78 -1.83
CA GLY A 92 -5.88 19.28 -1.38
C GLY A 92 -6.18 18.94 0.08
N ASN A 93 -7.47 18.88 0.43
CA ASN A 93 -7.96 18.68 1.80
C ASN A 93 -8.41 17.23 2.06
N PHE A 94 -7.74 16.26 1.49
CA PHE A 94 -8.06 14.86 1.73
C PHE A 94 -7.44 14.40 3.05
N TYR A 95 -8.24 13.75 3.87
CA TYR A 95 -7.79 13.01 5.04
C TYR A 95 -7.86 11.53 4.75
N GLY A 96 -6.98 10.77 5.36
CA GLY A 96 -6.91 9.31 5.26
C GLY A 96 -6.78 8.68 6.63
N LEU A 97 -6.70 7.37 6.64
CA LEU A 97 -6.37 6.58 7.82
C LEU A 97 -4.84 6.50 7.97
N VAL A 98 -4.37 6.13 9.15
CA VAL A 98 -2.96 5.76 9.38
C VAL A 98 -2.63 4.53 8.53
N ALA A 99 -1.54 4.58 7.79
CA ALA A 99 -1.14 3.50 6.88
C ALA A 99 0.37 3.53 6.63
N GLY A 100 1.00 2.37 6.70
CA GLY A 100 2.43 2.23 6.46
C GLY A 100 2.84 0.86 5.96
N PHE A 101 4.11 0.72 5.59
CA PHE A 101 4.64 -0.54 5.11
C PHE A 101 5.03 -1.46 6.27
N VAL A 102 4.79 -2.76 6.05
CA VAL A 102 5.29 -3.81 6.95
C VAL A 102 6.81 -3.94 6.75
N GLU A 103 7.54 -3.87 7.84
CA GLU A 103 9.00 -4.01 7.82
C GLU A 103 9.44 -5.48 7.91
N THR A 104 10.70 -5.75 7.56
CA THR A 104 11.26 -7.09 7.62
C THR A 104 11.30 -7.61 9.06
N GLY A 105 10.61 -8.72 9.29
CA GLY A 105 10.56 -9.39 10.59
C GLY A 105 9.34 -9.01 11.44
N GLU A 106 8.49 -8.09 10.99
CA GLU A 106 7.24 -7.74 11.65
C GLU A 106 6.09 -8.66 11.26
N THR A 107 5.18 -8.89 12.17
CA THR A 107 3.80 -9.31 11.88
C THR A 107 2.97 -8.11 11.43
N LEU A 108 1.79 -8.37 10.85
CA LEU A 108 0.87 -7.30 10.45
C LEU A 108 0.40 -6.48 11.67
N GLU A 109 0.14 -7.17 12.77
CA GLU A 109 -0.30 -6.57 14.03
C GLU A 109 0.78 -5.66 14.63
N GLU A 110 2.04 -6.10 14.62
CA GLU A 110 3.18 -5.30 15.07
C GLU A 110 3.35 -4.05 14.21
N ALA A 111 3.24 -4.18 12.89
CA ALA A 111 3.31 -3.05 11.97
C ALA A 111 2.20 -2.03 12.25
N VAL A 112 0.94 -2.47 12.52
CA VAL A 112 -0.15 -1.54 12.87
C VAL A 112 0.16 -0.79 14.16
N HIS A 113 0.61 -1.48 15.21
CA HIS A 113 0.94 -0.83 16.49
C HIS A 113 2.10 0.15 16.34
N ARG A 114 3.14 -0.20 15.60
CA ARG A 114 4.30 0.66 15.34
C ARG A 114 3.91 1.92 14.57
N GLU A 115 3.24 1.77 13.42
CA GLU A 115 2.85 2.90 12.58
C GLU A 115 1.92 3.87 13.32
N VAL A 116 0.94 3.35 14.08
CA VAL A 116 0.05 4.21 14.88
C VAL A 116 0.84 4.98 15.93
N LEU A 117 1.74 4.33 16.64
CA LEU A 117 2.55 4.98 17.67
C LEU A 117 3.52 6.01 17.07
N GLU A 118 4.22 5.67 15.99
CA GLU A 118 5.21 6.54 15.33
C GLU A 118 4.56 7.76 14.70
N GLU A 119 3.50 7.54 13.90
CA GLU A 119 2.85 8.62 13.16
C GLU A 119 2.01 9.54 14.05
N THR A 120 1.40 9.01 15.12
CA THR A 120 0.37 9.73 15.88
C THR A 120 0.61 9.83 17.37
N GLY A 121 1.53 9.05 17.95
CA GLY A 121 1.83 9.06 19.39
C GLY A 121 0.75 8.44 20.28
N ILE A 122 -0.28 7.79 19.72
CA ILE A 122 -1.33 7.13 20.49
C ILE A 122 -1.10 5.62 20.58
N THR A 123 -1.78 4.98 21.55
CA THR A 123 -1.82 3.52 21.69
C THR A 123 -3.22 2.99 21.41
N ILE A 124 -3.27 1.78 20.88
CA ILE A 124 -4.50 1.12 20.44
C ILE A 124 -4.59 -0.30 21.00
N GLU A 125 -5.81 -0.84 21.06
CA GLU A 125 -6.11 -2.25 21.37
C GLU A 125 -7.23 -2.79 20.49
N ASN A 126 -7.67 -4.02 20.74
CA ASN A 126 -8.77 -4.68 20.02
C ASN A 126 -8.60 -4.62 18.50
N LEU A 127 -7.40 -4.96 18.03
CA LEU A 127 -7.10 -4.97 16.61
C LEU A 127 -7.87 -6.10 15.90
N HIS A 128 -8.65 -5.74 14.88
CA HIS A 128 -9.43 -6.67 14.08
C HIS A 128 -9.11 -6.51 12.59
N TYR A 129 -8.87 -7.63 11.92
CA TYR A 129 -8.75 -7.66 10.46
C TYR A 129 -10.09 -7.28 9.81
N PHE A 130 -10.06 -6.29 8.94
CA PHE A 130 -11.23 -5.84 8.19
C PHE A 130 -11.30 -6.42 6.79
N GLY A 131 -10.18 -6.43 6.06
CA GLY A 131 -10.12 -6.89 4.68
C GLY A 131 -8.80 -6.56 4.01
N SER A 132 -8.63 -6.94 2.75
CA SER A 132 -7.46 -6.57 1.96
C SER A 132 -7.83 -6.26 0.52
N GLN A 133 -6.98 -5.47 -0.15
CA GLN A 133 -7.15 -5.17 -1.57
C GLN A 133 -5.81 -4.97 -2.26
N PRO A 134 -5.71 -5.29 -3.56
CA PRO A 134 -4.54 -4.92 -4.38
C PRO A 134 -4.31 -3.40 -4.35
N TRP A 135 -3.05 -3.01 -4.27
CA TRP A 135 -2.64 -1.61 -4.26
C TRP A 135 -1.59 -1.36 -5.35
N PRO A 136 -2.02 -1.23 -6.62
CA PRO A 136 -1.13 -1.17 -7.80
C PRO A 136 -0.43 0.18 -7.95
N TYR A 137 0.21 0.67 -6.87
CA TYR A 137 0.90 1.97 -6.83
C TYR A 137 2.26 1.89 -6.13
N PRO A 138 3.31 1.35 -6.80
CA PRO A 138 3.24 0.69 -8.13
C PRO A 138 2.88 -0.79 -8.07
N SER A 139 3.12 -1.50 -6.97
CA SER A 139 2.85 -2.92 -6.77
C SER A 139 2.77 -3.23 -5.28
N GLY A 140 1.58 -3.46 -4.76
CA GLY A 140 1.37 -3.69 -3.35
C GLY A 140 0.08 -4.40 -3.00
N LEU A 141 0.01 -4.79 -1.73
CA LEU A 141 -1.19 -5.30 -1.07
C LEU A 141 -1.47 -4.46 0.16
N MET A 142 -2.65 -3.84 0.23
CA MET A 142 -3.12 -3.10 1.38
C MET A 142 -3.97 -4.01 2.27
N ILE A 143 -3.67 -4.07 3.57
CA ILE A 143 -4.37 -4.89 4.55
C ILE A 143 -5.00 -3.97 5.59
N GLY A 144 -6.32 -4.00 5.66
CA GLY A 144 -7.14 -3.12 6.50
C GLY A 144 -7.46 -3.73 7.86
N PHE A 145 -7.37 -2.88 8.89
CA PHE A 145 -7.71 -3.19 10.26
C PHE A 145 -8.65 -2.15 10.85
N THR A 146 -9.36 -2.52 11.90
CA THR A 146 -9.99 -1.61 12.85
C THR A 146 -9.36 -1.79 14.21
N ALA A 147 -9.31 -0.73 15.02
CA ALA A 147 -8.76 -0.76 16.37
C ALA A 147 -9.43 0.27 17.27
N ASP A 148 -9.37 0.04 18.59
CA ASP A 148 -9.87 0.97 19.60
C ASP A 148 -8.72 1.80 20.16
N TYR A 149 -8.96 3.10 20.35
CA TYR A 149 -8.05 4.00 21.06
C TYR A 149 -7.97 3.64 22.55
N VAL A 150 -6.75 3.59 23.08
CA VAL A 150 -6.50 3.35 24.51
C VAL A 150 -6.05 4.62 25.21
N SER A 151 -4.95 5.23 24.74
CA SER A 151 -4.34 6.36 25.41
C SER A 151 -3.40 7.16 24.50
N GLY A 152 -2.92 8.27 25.00
CA GLY A 152 -2.00 9.18 24.33
C GLY A 152 -2.69 10.43 23.77
N ASN A 153 -1.89 11.44 23.48
CA ASN A 153 -2.33 12.63 22.78
C ASN A 153 -1.77 12.58 21.36
N ILE A 154 -2.49 13.14 20.39
CA ILE A 154 -2.02 13.19 19.01
C ILE A 154 -0.73 14.02 18.94
N HIS A 155 0.38 13.35 18.64
CA HIS A 155 1.69 13.92 18.36
C HIS A 155 2.13 13.42 16.98
N LEU A 156 1.92 14.25 15.96
CA LEU A 156 2.17 13.86 14.59
C LEU A 156 3.67 13.81 14.26
N GLN A 157 4.08 12.76 13.60
CA GLN A 157 5.38 12.67 12.94
C GLN A 157 5.42 13.67 11.77
N LYS A 158 6.09 14.80 11.99
CA LYS A 158 6.05 15.97 11.08
C LYS A 158 6.65 15.71 9.71
N GLU A 159 7.45 14.68 9.57
CA GLU A 159 8.05 14.26 8.31
C GLU A 159 7.01 13.68 7.36
N GLU A 160 6.01 12.98 7.89
CA GLU A 160 4.99 12.26 7.13
C GLU A 160 3.62 12.92 7.18
N LEU A 161 3.21 13.37 8.35
CA LEU A 161 1.89 13.94 8.57
C LEU A 161 1.93 15.46 8.79
N SER A 162 0.95 16.15 8.23
CA SER A 162 0.79 17.60 8.41
C SER A 162 -0.38 17.97 9.33
N LYS A 163 -1.40 17.12 9.41
CA LYS A 163 -2.57 17.29 10.26
C LYS A 163 -3.09 15.93 10.73
N GLY A 164 -3.75 15.93 11.89
CA GLY A 164 -4.46 14.78 12.41
C GLY A 164 -5.45 15.23 13.48
N ALA A 165 -6.65 14.68 13.46
CA ALA A 165 -7.70 15.03 14.40
C ALA A 165 -8.73 13.90 14.50
N TRP A 166 -9.53 13.95 15.54
CA TRP A 166 -10.72 13.13 15.71
C TRP A 166 -11.91 13.77 15.01
N PHE A 167 -12.67 12.96 14.30
CA PHE A 167 -13.85 13.37 13.51
C PHE A 167 -15.05 12.49 13.90
N THR A 168 -16.22 13.09 13.97
CA THR A 168 -17.53 12.41 14.14
C THR A 168 -18.18 12.13 12.79
#